data_13a749c7abfaf6cfe9492724cb98836e
#
_entry.id   13a749c7abfaf6cfe9492724cb98836e
#
_cell.length_a   1.000
_cell.length_b   1.000
_cell.length_c   1.000
_cell.angle_alpha   90.00
_cell.angle_beta   90.00
_cell.angle_gamma   90.00
#
_symmetry.space_group_name_H-M   'P 1'
#
loop_
_entity.id
_entity.type
_entity.pdbx_description
1 polymer ?
#
loop_
_entity_poly.entity_id
_entity_poly.type
_entity_poly.pdbx_seq_one_letter_code
_entity_poly.pdbx_strand_id
1 'polypeptide(L)'
;MTEQKIKIHIKNNHWAPGSFPTDAEGEKNFTITKEHLEDALKDLPEIRNKLEIFVDWDEDNFEESMSNSDILLAWNFPTKNLKKISPNLKWIHVVSAGVEHLLPLDWMFDDLVLTNSSGAHAKKAGEYGLMAVLMLQNHMTKIVTNQKNKEFVSLFSNPIAGKTVVVVGTGSLGSSMAKHVKSLGANVIGVNKRGKKVEGCNEVITIENIDDV
;
A
#
# COMPACT_ATOMS: atom_id res chain seq x y z
N MET A 1 -29.35 27.19 -11.67
CA MET A 1 -28.16 27.36 -10.83
C MET A 1 -27.21 26.20 -11.19
N THR A 2 -26.06 26.50 -11.77
CA THR A 2 -25.02 25.49 -12.03
C THR A 2 -24.54 24.96 -10.69
N GLU A 3 -24.73 23.68 -10.44
CA GLU A 3 -24.25 23.02 -9.22
C GLU A 3 -22.73 23.20 -9.14
N GLN A 4 -22.23 23.69 -8.03
CA GLN A 4 -20.79 23.93 -7.85
C GLN A 4 -20.07 22.58 -7.87
N LYS A 5 -19.12 22.40 -8.79
CA LYS A 5 -18.33 21.18 -8.91
C LYS A 5 -17.29 21.09 -7.81
N ILE A 6 -17.02 19.87 -7.34
CA ILE A 6 -15.90 19.54 -6.44
C ILE A 6 -14.63 19.48 -7.29
N LYS A 7 -13.62 20.23 -6.91
CA LYS A 7 -12.35 20.34 -7.64
C LYS A 7 -11.30 19.41 -7.06
N ILE A 8 -10.81 18.51 -7.90
CA ILE A 8 -9.75 17.55 -7.55
C ILE A 8 -8.46 17.95 -8.25
N HIS A 9 -7.44 18.20 -7.45
CA HIS A 9 -6.07 18.36 -7.93
C HIS A 9 -5.31 17.03 -7.80
N ILE A 10 -4.79 16.54 -8.90
CA ILE A 10 -3.86 15.41 -8.96
C ILE A 10 -2.47 15.98 -9.15
N LYS A 11 -1.60 15.81 -8.15
CA LYS A 11 -0.20 16.23 -8.23
C LYS A 11 0.70 15.01 -8.43
N ASN A 12 1.25 14.87 -9.61
CA ASN A 12 2.28 13.89 -9.93
C ASN A 12 3.69 14.42 -9.65
N ASN A 13 4.69 13.56 -9.76
CA ASN A 13 6.09 13.95 -9.62
C ASN A 13 6.89 13.43 -10.82
N HIS A 14 7.85 14.24 -11.28
CA HIS A 14 8.95 13.73 -12.06
C HIS A 14 10.03 13.19 -11.10
N TRP A 15 10.49 11.99 -11.36
CA TRP A 15 11.47 11.32 -10.52
C TRP A 15 12.88 11.52 -11.07
N ALA A 16 13.84 11.80 -10.20
CA ALA A 16 15.22 11.95 -10.64
C ALA A 16 15.74 10.61 -11.22
N PRO A 17 16.51 10.63 -12.31
CA PRO A 17 17.09 9.43 -12.88
C PRO A 17 17.84 8.60 -11.84
N GLY A 18 17.55 7.30 -11.76
CA GLY A 18 18.14 6.38 -10.78
C GLY A 18 17.57 6.44 -9.36
N SER A 19 16.60 7.33 -9.10
CA SER A 19 15.82 7.31 -7.86
C SER A 19 14.64 6.34 -7.97
N PHE A 20 13.95 6.10 -6.85
CA PHE A 20 12.68 5.36 -6.88
C PHE A 20 11.56 6.24 -7.47
N PRO A 21 10.73 5.67 -8.37
CA PRO A 21 10.79 4.33 -8.98
C PRO A 21 11.92 4.24 -10.01
N THR A 22 12.66 3.11 -10.03
CA THR A 22 13.92 2.99 -10.76
C THR A 22 13.82 2.79 -12.26
N ASP A 23 12.63 2.58 -12.79
CA ASP A 23 12.38 2.33 -14.21
C ASP A 23 11.07 2.98 -14.69
N ALA A 24 10.91 3.04 -16.00
CA ALA A 24 9.74 3.66 -16.63
C ALA A 24 8.41 2.96 -16.30
N GLU A 25 8.43 1.67 -15.99
CA GLU A 25 7.21 0.95 -15.59
C GLU A 25 6.82 1.30 -14.16
N GLY A 26 7.79 1.42 -13.27
CA GLY A 26 7.58 1.92 -11.91
C GLY A 26 7.04 3.35 -11.93
N GLU A 27 7.63 4.25 -12.72
CA GLU A 27 7.15 5.63 -12.88
C GLU A 27 5.69 5.67 -13.34
N LYS A 28 5.31 4.84 -14.32
CA LYS A 28 3.94 4.71 -14.80
C LYS A 28 2.97 4.28 -13.70
N ASN A 29 3.38 3.37 -12.82
CA ASN A 29 2.55 2.90 -11.70
C ASN A 29 2.30 3.98 -10.63
N PHE A 30 3.17 4.98 -10.53
CA PHE A 30 3.04 6.10 -9.59
C PHE A 30 2.50 7.38 -10.22
N THR A 31 2.19 7.35 -11.51
CA THR A 31 1.58 8.46 -12.22
C THR A 31 0.06 8.27 -12.28
N ILE A 32 -0.67 9.23 -11.77
CA ILE A 32 -2.14 9.24 -11.85
C ILE A 32 -2.55 10.21 -12.94
N THR A 33 -3.18 9.69 -13.97
CA THR A 33 -3.71 10.51 -15.06
C THR A 33 -5.20 10.79 -14.89
N LYS A 34 -5.70 11.73 -15.67
CA LYS A 34 -7.13 12.00 -15.72
C LYS A 34 -7.91 10.76 -16.19
N GLU A 35 -7.36 10.02 -17.15
CA GLU A 35 -7.96 8.81 -17.71
C GLU A 35 -8.08 7.71 -16.65
N HIS A 36 -7.10 7.57 -15.76
CA HIS A 36 -7.18 6.63 -14.62
C HIS A 36 -8.37 6.95 -13.71
N LEU A 37 -8.60 8.23 -13.42
CA LEU A 37 -9.73 8.63 -12.60
C LEU A 37 -11.06 8.51 -13.34
N GLU A 38 -11.10 8.83 -14.65
CA GLU A 38 -12.27 8.61 -15.50
C GLU A 38 -12.66 7.13 -15.56
N ASP A 39 -11.69 6.22 -15.73
CA ASP A 39 -11.95 4.77 -15.73
C ASP A 39 -12.45 4.29 -14.36
N ALA A 40 -11.87 4.78 -13.25
CA ALA A 40 -12.32 4.45 -11.90
C ALA A 40 -13.76 4.92 -11.61
N LEU A 41 -14.21 5.98 -12.28
CA LEU A 41 -15.52 6.59 -12.09
C LEU A 41 -16.54 6.21 -13.17
N LYS A 42 -16.20 5.34 -14.11
CA LYS A 42 -17.06 5.01 -15.28
C LYS A 42 -18.44 4.47 -14.90
N ASP A 43 -18.50 3.72 -13.79
CA ASP A 43 -19.74 3.15 -13.27
C ASP A 43 -20.46 4.05 -12.25
N LEU A 44 -19.95 5.27 -12.03
CA LEU A 44 -20.45 6.26 -11.08
C LEU A 44 -20.68 7.62 -11.74
N PRO A 45 -21.51 7.70 -12.80
CA PRO A 45 -21.68 8.94 -13.59
C PRO A 45 -22.24 10.11 -12.77
N GLU A 46 -23.06 9.87 -11.77
CA GLU A 46 -23.60 10.88 -10.88
C GLU A 46 -22.54 11.55 -10.01
N ILE A 47 -21.47 10.81 -9.65
CA ILE A 47 -20.31 11.36 -8.96
C ILE A 47 -19.42 12.07 -9.97
N ARG A 48 -19.08 11.40 -11.09
CA ARG A 48 -18.21 11.96 -12.13
C ARG A 48 -18.65 13.32 -12.61
N ASN A 49 -19.96 13.52 -12.82
CA ASN A 49 -20.53 14.77 -13.31
C ASN A 49 -20.37 15.94 -12.31
N LYS A 50 -20.18 15.64 -11.02
CA LYS A 50 -19.94 16.65 -9.97
C LYS A 50 -18.47 17.02 -9.79
N LEU A 51 -17.56 16.36 -10.51
CA LEU A 51 -16.13 16.56 -10.36
C LEU A 51 -15.54 17.41 -11.49
N GLU A 52 -14.61 18.25 -11.12
CA GLU A 52 -13.68 18.93 -12.00
C GLU A 52 -12.27 18.47 -11.65
N ILE A 53 -11.58 17.81 -12.60
CA ILE A 53 -10.31 17.15 -12.39
C ILE A 53 -9.25 17.86 -13.19
N PHE A 54 -8.16 18.25 -12.53
CA PHE A 54 -6.98 18.76 -13.18
C PHE A 54 -5.72 18.08 -12.64
N VAL A 55 -4.69 17.99 -13.48
CA VAL A 55 -3.48 17.24 -13.26
C VAL A 55 -2.29 18.17 -13.45
N ASP A 56 -1.44 18.25 -12.42
CA ASP A 56 -0.19 18.99 -12.46
C ASP A 56 0.98 18.09 -12.08
N TRP A 57 2.18 18.59 -12.33
CA TRP A 57 3.42 17.91 -12.07
C TRP A 57 4.31 18.76 -11.15
N ASP A 58 4.99 18.07 -10.23
CA ASP A 58 5.90 18.69 -9.27
C ASP A 58 5.24 19.82 -8.46
N GLU A 59 5.90 20.96 -8.33
CA GLU A 59 5.42 22.09 -7.55
C GLU A 59 5.23 23.37 -8.38
N ASP A 60 5.42 23.30 -9.69
CA ASP A 60 5.46 24.48 -10.58
C ASP A 60 4.19 25.34 -10.50
N ASN A 61 3.01 24.72 -10.42
CA ASN A 61 1.73 25.40 -10.33
C ASN A 61 0.98 25.06 -9.01
N PHE A 62 1.66 24.50 -8.02
CA PHE A 62 1.00 23.93 -6.85
C PHE A 62 0.15 24.95 -6.08
N GLU A 63 0.67 26.15 -5.81
CA GLU A 63 -0.08 27.18 -5.07
C GLU A 63 -1.31 27.67 -5.84
N GLU A 64 -1.18 27.88 -7.15
CA GLU A 64 -2.29 28.29 -8.01
C GLU A 64 -3.38 27.22 -8.04
N SER A 65 -3.01 25.97 -8.30
CA SER A 65 -3.93 24.83 -8.36
C SER A 65 -4.63 24.60 -7.02
N MET A 66 -3.88 24.67 -5.91
CA MET A 66 -4.43 24.46 -4.58
C MET A 66 -5.33 25.58 -4.09
N SER A 67 -5.19 26.79 -4.61
CA SER A 67 -6.04 27.94 -4.23
C SER A 67 -7.54 27.69 -4.47
N ASN A 68 -7.86 26.80 -5.41
CA ASN A 68 -9.22 26.46 -5.83
C ASN A 68 -9.61 24.98 -5.59
N SER A 69 -8.74 24.17 -4.97
CA SER A 69 -8.97 22.73 -4.82
C SER A 69 -9.70 22.38 -3.54
N ASP A 70 -10.65 21.45 -3.65
CA ASP A 70 -11.35 20.83 -2.52
C ASP A 70 -10.65 19.54 -2.08
N ILE A 71 -10.02 18.82 -3.03
CA ILE A 71 -9.37 17.52 -2.82
C ILE A 71 -7.99 17.54 -3.46
N LEU A 72 -6.99 17.01 -2.74
CA LEU A 72 -5.65 16.74 -3.26
C LEU A 72 -5.40 15.24 -3.33
N LEU A 73 -4.96 14.76 -4.49
CA LEU A 73 -4.48 13.40 -4.71
C LEU A 73 -3.00 13.46 -5.08
N ALA A 74 -2.10 12.97 -4.21
CA ALA A 74 -0.66 13.10 -4.40
C ALA A 74 0.13 12.02 -3.69
N TRP A 75 1.40 11.84 -4.04
CA TRP A 75 2.38 11.10 -3.24
C TRP A 75 2.95 11.98 -2.12
N ASN A 76 3.52 13.10 -2.50
CA ASN A 76 4.06 14.13 -1.61
C ASN A 76 3.62 15.52 -2.10
N PHE A 77 3.68 16.48 -1.22
CA PHE A 77 3.28 17.87 -1.49
C PHE A 77 3.91 18.81 -0.44
N PRO A 78 4.06 20.12 -0.76
CA PRO A 78 4.48 21.10 0.21
C PRO A 78 3.48 21.22 1.36
N THR A 79 3.92 21.00 2.59
CA THR A 79 3.07 21.11 3.78
C THR A 79 3.10 22.51 4.40
N LYS A 80 4.17 23.27 4.13
CA LYS A 80 4.35 24.61 4.66
C LYS A 80 3.26 25.56 4.16
N ASN A 81 2.58 26.25 5.07
CA ASN A 81 1.50 27.17 4.77
C ASN A 81 0.30 26.56 4.03
N LEU A 82 0.13 25.25 4.06
CA LEU A 82 -0.90 24.53 3.28
C LEU A 82 -2.29 25.15 3.48
N LYS A 83 -2.71 25.40 4.72
CA LYS A 83 -4.01 26.03 5.02
C LYS A 83 -4.20 27.38 4.34
N LYS A 84 -3.12 28.16 4.21
CA LYS A 84 -3.17 29.50 3.59
C LYS A 84 -3.30 29.42 2.08
N ILE A 85 -2.54 28.53 1.43
CA ILE A 85 -2.52 28.37 -0.03
C ILE A 85 -3.71 27.56 -0.54
N SER A 86 -4.38 26.77 0.31
CA SER A 86 -5.50 25.89 -0.05
C SER A 86 -6.72 26.11 0.85
N PRO A 87 -7.37 27.26 0.79
CA PRO A 87 -8.43 27.67 1.72
C PRO A 87 -9.69 26.77 1.64
N ASN A 88 -9.91 26.09 0.51
CA ASN A 88 -11.06 25.22 0.26
C ASN A 88 -10.78 23.74 0.50
N LEU A 89 -9.52 23.38 0.75
CA LEU A 89 -9.09 21.97 0.86
C LEU A 89 -9.73 21.29 2.07
N LYS A 90 -10.39 20.15 1.81
CA LYS A 90 -11.06 19.31 2.83
C LYS A 90 -10.53 17.90 2.92
N TRP A 91 -9.94 17.41 1.84
CA TRP A 91 -9.49 16.04 1.80
C TRP A 91 -8.17 15.90 1.02
N ILE A 92 -7.23 15.19 1.63
CA ILE A 92 -6.01 14.74 0.98
C ILE A 92 -6.03 13.21 0.96
N HIS A 93 -5.83 12.63 -0.22
CA HIS A 93 -5.53 11.22 -0.37
C HIS A 93 -4.10 11.05 -0.85
N VAL A 94 -3.26 10.40 -0.04
CA VAL A 94 -1.92 10.03 -0.48
C VAL A 94 -1.93 8.65 -1.10
N VAL A 95 -1.31 8.53 -2.27
CA VAL A 95 -1.25 7.28 -3.04
C VAL A 95 -0.31 6.24 -2.44
N SER A 96 0.48 6.61 -1.44
CA SER A 96 1.30 5.70 -0.65
C SER A 96 0.46 4.91 0.36
N ALA A 97 0.95 3.74 0.75
CA ALA A 97 0.33 2.93 1.79
C ALA A 97 0.56 3.48 3.21
N GLY A 98 1.62 4.25 3.41
CA GLY A 98 1.95 4.92 4.67
C GLY A 98 2.03 6.45 4.51
N VAL A 99 2.17 7.15 5.62
CA VAL A 99 2.24 8.63 5.67
C VAL A 99 3.54 9.12 6.34
N GLU A 100 4.53 8.25 6.51
CA GLU A 100 5.77 8.51 7.25
C GLU A 100 6.55 9.69 6.67
N HIS A 101 6.49 9.90 5.36
CA HIS A 101 7.14 10.99 4.64
C HIS A 101 6.47 12.37 4.87
N LEU A 102 5.29 12.39 5.48
CA LEU A 102 4.55 13.61 5.80
C LEU A 102 4.63 13.98 7.30
N LEU A 103 5.32 13.16 8.10
CA LEU A 103 5.47 13.41 9.53
C LEU A 103 6.49 14.54 9.81
N PRO A 104 6.26 15.30 10.88
CA PRO A 104 5.11 15.28 11.77
C PRO A 104 3.87 15.89 11.13
N LEU A 105 2.66 15.49 11.57
CA LEU A 105 1.39 15.99 11.01
C LEU A 105 0.92 17.32 11.64
N ASP A 106 1.85 18.16 12.07
CA ASP A 106 1.61 19.48 12.69
C ASP A 106 1.09 20.55 11.68
N TRP A 107 1.20 20.25 10.39
CA TRP A 107 0.66 21.05 9.30
C TRP A 107 -0.83 20.83 9.04
N MET A 108 -1.42 19.76 9.60
CA MET A 108 -2.85 19.49 9.46
C MET A 108 -3.69 20.51 10.24
N PHE A 109 -4.86 20.80 9.72
CA PHE A 109 -5.86 21.65 10.38
C PHE A 109 -7.16 20.85 10.64
N ASP A 110 -7.97 21.32 11.59
CA ASP A 110 -9.07 20.55 12.20
C ASP A 110 -10.06 19.93 11.21
N ASP A 111 -10.37 20.63 10.12
CA ASP A 111 -11.36 20.19 9.13
C ASP A 111 -10.75 19.38 7.98
N LEU A 112 -9.44 19.10 8.00
CA LEU A 112 -8.75 18.38 6.95
C LEU A 112 -8.77 16.88 7.21
N VAL A 113 -9.25 16.10 6.25
CA VAL A 113 -9.19 14.63 6.26
C VAL A 113 -7.96 14.17 5.48
N LEU A 114 -7.12 13.34 6.08
CA LEU A 114 -6.00 12.67 5.43
C LEU A 114 -6.29 11.17 5.34
N THR A 115 -6.21 10.62 4.14
CA THR A 115 -6.34 9.18 3.88
C THR A 115 -5.16 8.68 3.05
N ASN A 116 -4.93 7.37 3.07
CA ASN A 116 -3.85 6.73 2.32
C ASN A 116 -4.33 5.44 1.63
N SER A 117 -3.47 4.85 0.80
CA SER A 117 -3.74 3.58 0.10
C SER A 117 -3.36 2.35 0.92
N SER A 118 -3.54 2.39 2.25
CA SER A 118 -3.26 1.24 3.12
C SER A 118 -4.06 0.02 2.67
N GLY A 119 -3.38 -1.12 2.51
CA GLY A 119 -3.99 -2.37 2.04
C GLY A 119 -3.92 -2.60 0.53
N ALA A 120 -3.59 -1.60 -0.29
CA ALA A 120 -3.49 -1.75 -1.74
C ALA A 120 -2.53 -2.89 -2.16
N HIS A 121 -1.46 -3.08 -1.43
CA HIS A 121 -0.46 -4.13 -1.69
C HIS A 121 -0.79 -5.49 -1.03
N ALA A 122 -1.89 -5.60 -0.29
CA ALA A 122 -2.16 -6.79 0.53
C ALA A 122 -2.24 -8.09 -0.30
N LYS A 123 -2.92 -8.05 -1.45
CA LYS A 123 -3.06 -9.21 -2.33
C LYS A 123 -1.69 -9.71 -2.81
N LYS A 124 -0.88 -8.81 -3.36
CA LYS A 124 0.47 -9.15 -3.86
C LYS A 124 1.41 -9.59 -2.76
N ALA A 125 1.35 -8.93 -1.60
CA ALA A 125 2.13 -9.34 -0.43
C ALA A 125 1.74 -10.75 0.07
N GLY A 126 0.45 -11.09 0.02
CA GLY A 126 -0.03 -12.44 0.34
C GLY A 126 0.56 -13.51 -0.56
N GLU A 127 0.57 -13.28 -1.88
CA GLU A 127 1.19 -14.17 -2.86
C GLU A 127 2.70 -14.30 -2.63
N TYR A 128 3.38 -13.17 -2.38
CA TYR A 128 4.82 -13.16 -2.13
C TYR A 128 5.17 -13.91 -0.84
N GLY A 129 4.39 -13.68 0.23
CA GLY A 129 4.57 -14.40 1.49
C GLY A 129 4.36 -15.91 1.34
N LEU A 130 3.33 -16.33 0.60
CA LEU A 130 3.11 -17.73 0.28
C LEU A 130 4.29 -18.34 -0.49
N MET A 131 4.76 -17.64 -1.51
CA MET A 131 5.96 -18.07 -2.27
C MET A 131 7.15 -18.26 -1.35
N ALA A 132 7.45 -17.29 -0.46
CA ALA A 132 8.57 -17.38 0.46
C ALA A 132 8.46 -18.58 1.41
N VAL A 133 7.27 -18.83 1.98
CA VAL A 133 7.02 -20.00 2.84
C VAL A 133 7.22 -21.31 2.08
N LEU A 134 6.72 -21.42 0.86
CA LEU A 134 6.91 -22.63 0.04
C LEU A 134 8.37 -22.81 -0.38
N MET A 135 9.10 -21.74 -0.66
CA MET A 135 10.54 -21.80 -0.94
C MET A 135 11.34 -22.32 0.27
N LEU A 136 11.03 -21.86 1.47
CA LEU A 136 11.65 -22.34 2.70
C LEU A 136 11.31 -23.81 2.95
N GLN A 137 10.04 -24.19 2.86
CA GLN A 137 9.56 -25.55 3.07
C GLN A 137 10.23 -26.55 2.10
N ASN A 138 10.49 -26.13 0.88
CA ASN A 138 11.08 -26.96 -0.17
C ASN A 138 12.60 -26.78 -0.32
N HIS A 139 13.29 -26.23 0.65
CA HIS A 139 14.75 -26.05 0.66
C HIS A 139 15.32 -25.27 -0.53
N MET A 140 14.53 -24.37 -1.16
CA MET A 140 14.95 -23.65 -2.37
C MET A 140 16.25 -22.86 -2.19
N THR A 141 16.47 -22.26 -1.03
CA THR A 141 17.71 -21.52 -0.74
C THR A 141 18.92 -22.45 -0.80
N LYS A 142 18.82 -23.66 -0.25
CA LYS A 142 19.88 -24.68 -0.28
C LYS A 142 20.08 -25.23 -1.68
N ILE A 143 18.99 -25.50 -2.41
CA ILE A 143 19.02 -25.95 -3.82
C ILE A 143 19.77 -24.93 -4.68
N VAL A 144 19.47 -23.64 -4.56
CA VAL A 144 20.14 -22.57 -5.32
C VAL A 144 21.63 -22.47 -4.95
N THR A 145 21.97 -22.62 -3.66
CA THR A 145 23.37 -22.65 -3.22
C THR A 145 24.13 -23.83 -3.80
N ASN A 146 23.55 -25.03 -3.72
CA ASN A 146 24.16 -26.24 -4.29
C ASN A 146 24.33 -26.11 -5.80
N GLN A 147 23.34 -25.54 -6.52
CA GLN A 147 23.43 -25.29 -7.94
C GLN A 147 24.61 -24.37 -8.31
N LYS A 148 24.80 -23.28 -7.55
CA LYS A 148 25.96 -22.39 -7.73
C LYS A 148 27.30 -23.11 -7.53
N ASN A 149 27.34 -24.04 -6.57
CA ASN A 149 28.52 -24.83 -6.26
C ASN A 149 28.70 -26.02 -7.22
N LYS A 150 27.77 -26.26 -8.17
CA LYS A 150 27.73 -27.45 -9.03
C LYS A 150 27.65 -28.77 -8.26
N GLU A 151 26.98 -28.77 -7.11
CA GLU A 151 26.75 -29.90 -6.25
C GLU A 151 25.34 -30.45 -6.44
N PHE A 152 25.22 -31.77 -6.64
CA PHE A 152 23.92 -32.45 -6.63
C PHE A 152 23.68 -33.09 -5.28
N VAL A 153 22.71 -32.57 -4.52
CA VAL A 153 22.28 -33.12 -3.24
C VAL A 153 20.79 -33.35 -3.27
N SER A 154 20.34 -34.58 -3.09
CA SER A 154 18.90 -34.88 -2.96
C SER A 154 18.37 -34.33 -1.64
N LEU A 155 17.38 -33.44 -1.75
CA LEU A 155 16.68 -32.85 -0.62
C LEU A 155 15.21 -33.23 -0.69
N PHE A 156 14.67 -33.70 0.43
CA PHE A 156 13.28 -34.12 0.54
C PHE A 156 12.51 -33.19 1.46
N SER A 157 11.29 -32.88 1.10
CA SER A 157 10.35 -32.11 1.93
C SER A 157 8.97 -32.77 1.92
N ASN A 158 8.18 -32.47 2.95
CA ASN A 158 6.78 -32.89 3.02
C ASN A 158 5.88 -31.74 2.58
N PRO A 159 4.60 -31.99 2.23
CA PRO A 159 3.62 -30.92 2.04
C PRO A 159 3.54 -29.98 3.23
N ILE A 160 3.17 -28.73 2.97
CA ILE A 160 3.02 -27.70 4.00
C ILE A 160 1.81 -27.95 4.90
N ALA A 161 0.84 -28.74 4.45
CA ALA A 161 -0.34 -29.09 5.22
C ALA A 161 0.03 -29.65 6.59
N GLY A 162 -0.57 -29.15 7.66
CA GLY A 162 -0.28 -29.52 9.05
C GLY A 162 1.00 -28.89 9.63
N LYS A 163 1.79 -28.16 8.85
CA LYS A 163 2.94 -27.40 9.39
C LYS A 163 2.47 -26.13 10.06
N THR A 164 3.20 -25.69 11.09
CA THR A 164 2.95 -24.42 11.74
C THR A 164 3.72 -23.30 11.06
N VAL A 165 3.04 -22.20 10.77
CA VAL A 165 3.61 -20.96 10.22
C VAL A 165 3.24 -19.80 11.13
N VAL A 166 4.24 -19.12 11.67
CA VAL A 166 4.07 -17.95 12.52
C VAL A 166 4.16 -16.68 11.65
N VAL A 167 3.14 -15.83 11.72
CA VAL A 167 3.06 -14.56 10.99
C VAL A 167 3.15 -13.41 11.99
N VAL A 168 4.29 -12.75 12.04
CA VAL A 168 4.54 -11.60 12.93
C VAL A 168 4.05 -10.32 12.23
N GLY A 169 3.02 -9.69 12.82
CA GLY A 169 2.35 -8.55 12.24
C GLY A 169 1.17 -8.96 11.35
N THR A 170 -0.03 -9.00 11.93
CA THR A 170 -1.27 -9.40 11.24
C THR A 170 -2.11 -8.21 10.78
N GLY A 171 -1.46 -7.16 10.27
CA GLY A 171 -2.10 -6.07 9.53
C GLY A 171 -2.54 -6.51 8.13
N SER A 172 -2.79 -5.57 7.22
CA SER A 172 -3.27 -5.86 5.86
C SER A 172 -2.41 -6.88 5.11
N LEU A 173 -1.08 -6.75 5.19
CA LEU A 173 -0.14 -7.64 4.49
C LEU A 173 -0.08 -9.02 5.14
N GLY A 174 0.15 -9.06 6.45
CA GLY A 174 0.28 -10.33 7.18
C GLY A 174 -1.01 -11.15 7.22
N SER A 175 -2.17 -10.51 7.33
CA SER A 175 -3.46 -11.22 7.25
C SER A 175 -3.72 -11.80 5.87
N SER A 176 -3.31 -11.12 4.80
CA SER A 176 -3.39 -11.64 3.45
C SER A 176 -2.48 -12.86 3.27
N MET A 177 -1.23 -12.79 3.73
CA MET A 177 -0.31 -13.93 3.75
C MET A 177 -0.89 -15.11 4.55
N ALA A 178 -1.41 -14.86 5.75
CA ALA A 178 -2.02 -15.87 6.62
C ALA A 178 -3.15 -16.64 5.90
N LYS A 179 -4.03 -15.92 5.19
CA LYS A 179 -5.11 -16.55 4.39
C LYS A 179 -4.57 -17.47 3.30
N HIS A 180 -3.56 -17.02 2.54
CA HIS A 180 -2.96 -17.82 1.47
C HIS A 180 -2.26 -19.07 2.01
N VAL A 181 -1.50 -18.96 3.08
CA VAL A 181 -0.80 -20.10 3.71
C VAL A 181 -1.81 -21.08 4.31
N LYS A 182 -2.82 -20.58 4.99
CA LYS A 182 -3.91 -21.40 5.55
C LYS A 182 -4.67 -22.20 4.49
N SER A 183 -4.87 -21.64 3.30
CA SER A 183 -5.59 -22.32 2.21
C SER A 183 -4.89 -23.61 1.74
N LEU A 184 -3.59 -23.75 2.02
CA LEU A 184 -2.81 -24.98 1.78
C LEU A 184 -2.82 -25.95 2.96
N GLY A 185 -3.64 -25.72 3.98
CA GLY A 185 -3.78 -26.61 5.13
C GLY A 185 -2.73 -26.41 6.22
N ALA A 186 -1.94 -25.35 6.19
CA ALA A 186 -1.02 -25.03 7.28
C ALA A 186 -1.78 -24.55 8.53
N ASN A 187 -1.20 -24.79 9.71
CA ASN A 187 -1.62 -24.19 10.96
C ASN A 187 -0.97 -22.81 11.09
N VAL A 188 -1.76 -21.74 11.05
CA VAL A 188 -1.24 -20.37 11.05
C VAL A 188 -1.45 -19.71 12.41
N ILE A 189 -0.35 -19.30 13.04
CA ILE A 189 -0.35 -18.53 14.28
C ILE A 189 0.01 -17.08 13.96
N GLY A 190 -0.90 -16.17 14.23
CA GLY A 190 -0.68 -14.73 14.05
C GLY A 190 -0.11 -14.10 15.31
N VAL A 191 0.79 -13.13 15.17
CA VAL A 191 1.29 -12.33 16.28
C VAL A 191 0.91 -10.88 16.06
N ASN A 192 0.23 -10.26 17.02
CA ASN A 192 -0.04 -8.82 16.98
C ASN A 192 -0.08 -8.21 18.39
N LYS A 193 0.02 -6.89 18.45
CA LYS A 193 0.13 -6.14 19.71
C LYS A 193 -1.03 -6.37 20.70
N ARG A 194 -2.21 -6.76 20.20
CA ARG A 194 -3.43 -6.82 21.02
C ARG A 194 -3.96 -8.26 21.22
N GLY A 195 -3.31 -9.28 20.65
CA GLY A 195 -3.84 -10.64 20.61
C GLY A 195 -5.21 -10.76 19.91
N LYS A 196 -5.58 -9.74 19.12
CA LYS A 196 -6.90 -9.68 18.48
C LYS A 196 -6.97 -10.68 17.33
N LYS A 197 -8.01 -11.52 17.34
CA LYS A 197 -8.29 -12.51 16.28
C LYS A 197 -8.32 -11.88 14.89
N VAL A 198 -7.68 -12.55 13.94
CA VAL A 198 -7.55 -12.12 12.55
C VAL A 198 -7.93 -13.28 11.63
N GLU A 199 -8.65 -12.95 10.57
CA GLU A 199 -9.01 -13.93 9.54
C GLU A 199 -7.75 -14.47 8.86
N GLY A 200 -7.71 -15.81 8.65
CA GLY A 200 -6.53 -16.48 8.10
C GLY A 200 -5.62 -17.09 9.17
N CYS A 201 -5.75 -16.70 10.44
CA CYS A 201 -5.05 -17.34 11.53
C CYS A 201 -5.93 -18.38 12.23
N ASN A 202 -5.32 -19.47 12.69
CA ASN A 202 -5.95 -20.45 13.57
C ASN A 202 -5.98 -19.92 15.00
N GLU A 203 -4.87 -19.31 15.40
CA GLU A 203 -4.66 -18.68 16.69
C GLU A 203 -3.97 -17.32 16.50
N VAL A 204 -4.16 -16.40 17.46
CA VAL A 204 -3.45 -15.12 17.51
C VAL A 204 -2.97 -14.89 18.92
N ILE A 205 -1.68 -14.62 19.05
CA ILE A 205 -1.01 -14.33 20.32
C ILE A 205 -0.43 -12.92 20.31
N THR A 206 0.01 -12.46 21.46
CA THR A 206 0.83 -11.23 21.59
C THR A 206 2.32 -11.57 21.47
N ILE A 207 3.15 -10.55 21.28
CA ILE A 207 4.60 -10.73 21.11
C ILE A 207 5.26 -11.34 22.36
N GLU A 208 4.70 -11.07 23.53
CA GLU A 208 5.19 -11.60 24.81
C GLU A 208 5.12 -13.13 24.90
N ASN A 209 4.22 -13.74 24.12
CA ASN A 209 4.00 -15.19 24.12
C ASN A 209 4.62 -15.88 22.88
N ILE A 210 5.52 -15.21 22.16
CA ILE A 210 6.09 -15.76 20.91
C ILE A 210 7.00 -16.99 21.18
N ASP A 211 7.60 -17.08 22.35
CA ASP A 211 8.48 -18.18 22.72
C ASP A 211 7.70 -19.47 23.09
N ASP A 212 6.37 -19.39 23.16
CA ASP A 212 5.49 -20.52 23.46
C ASP A 212 5.05 -21.31 22.21
N VAL A 213 5.48 -20.89 20.99
CA VAL A 213 5.02 -21.43 19.69
C VAL A 213 6.14 -21.88 18.76
#